data_afab147f30be50aa5d201aedf54e33c5
#
_entry.id   afab147f30be50aa5d201aedf54e33c5
#
_cell.length_a   1.000
_cell.length_b   1.000
_cell.length_c   1.000
_cell.angle_alpha   90.00
_cell.angle_beta   90.00
_cell.angle_gamma   90.00
#
_symmetry.space_group_name_H-M   'P 1'
#
loop_
_entity.id
_entity.type
_entity.pdbx_description
1 polymer ?
#
loop_
_entity_poly.entity_id
_entity_poly.type
_entity_poly.pdbx_seq_one_letter_code
_entity_poly.pdbx_strand_id
1 'polypeptide(L)'
;FGHLILNGITPYTEAYNMKLTGIYYMYSLLMGIFGETYKGIHTGFVLMNAGTMLLLYLSLRHFFNPLTGILTAGFYGLMGMSMNVLGFAAHATHFSMFYVALSMFFFSKYEQKRTLLFALLTGVMLGMSFLMKQQAVYFILFGGIVFLIFEFLEKPISIPKIALKTAVFSVGVFIPY
;
A
#
# COMPACT_ATOMS: atom_id res chain seq x y z
N PHE A 1 -7.38 -20.48 0.86
CA PHE A 1 -8.19 -19.34 1.32
C PHE A 1 -8.77 -18.53 0.16
N GLY A 2 -7.96 -18.06 -0.83
CA GLY A 2 -8.50 -17.29 -1.96
C GLY A 2 -9.59 -18.05 -2.74
N HIS A 3 -9.39 -19.34 -2.99
CA HIS A 3 -10.38 -20.20 -3.61
C HIS A 3 -11.66 -20.37 -2.75
N LEU A 4 -11.53 -20.50 -1.44
CA LEU A 4 -12.67 -20.57 -0.52
C LEU A 4 -13.53 -19.31 -0.60
N ILE A 5 -12.90 -18.13 -0.64
CA ILE A 5 -13.59 -16.84 -0.77
C ILE A 5 -14.36 -16.77 -2.09
N LEU A 6 -13.79 -17.24 -3.21
CA LEU A 6 -14.47 -17.28 -4.52
C LEU A 6 -15.71 -18.19 -4.49
N ASN A 7 -15.73 -19.21 -3.63
CA ASN A 7 -16.88 -20.09 -3.42
C ASN A 7 -17.82 -19.59 -2.30
N GLY A 8 -17.69 -18.34 -1.85
CA GLY A 8 -18.58 -17.74 -0.85
C GLY A 8 -18.28 -18.12 0.60
N ILE A 9 -17.16 -18.79 0.87
CA ILE A 9 -16.78 -19.18 2.22
C ILE A 9 -15.94 -18.06 2.84
N THR A 10 -16.38 -17.56 4.00
CA THR A 10 -15.68 -16.50 4.72
C THR A 10 -14.35 -17.01 5.33
N PRO A 11 -13.28 -16.19 5.34
CA PRO A 11 -12.03 -16.57 6.00
C PRO A 11 -12.26 -16.96 7.48
N TYR A 12 -11.52 -17.95 7.94
CA TYR A 12 -11.50 -18.51 9.30
C TYR A 12 -12.73 -19.32 9.73
N THR A 13 -13.75 -19.51 8.91
CA THR A 13 -14.89 -20.39 9.25
C THR A 13 -14.55 -21.86 9.06
N GLU A 14 -13.90 -22.23 7.97
CA GLU A 14 -13.56 -23.61 7.64
C GLU A 14 -12.06 -23.90 7.69
N ALA A 15 -11.23 -22.88 7.64
CA ALA A 15 -9.78 -23.01 7.70
C ALA A 15 -9.15 -21.90 8.54
N TYR A 16 -8.21 -22.23 9.40
CA TYR A 16 -7.51 -21.29 10.27
C TYR A 16 -6.11 -20.98 9.77
N ASN A 17 -5.69 -19.69 9.86
CA ASN A 17 -4.31 -19.28 9.66
C ASN A 17 -4.05 -17.99 10.47
N MET A 18 -2.81 -17.76 10.84
CA MET A 18 -2.38 -16.60 11.65
C MET A 18 -2.23 -15.28 10.86
N LYS A 19 -2.47 -15.29 9.56
CA LYS A 19 -2.32 -14.07 8.73
C LYS A 19 -3.62 -13.28 8.72
N LEU A 20 -3.53 -11.96 8.58
CA LEU A 20 -4.69 -11.10 8.40
C LEU A 20 -5.41 -11.39 7.07
N THR A 21 -6.71 -11.07 7.03
CA THR A 21 -7.62 -11.42 5.92
C THR A 21 -7.25 -10.78 4.58
N GLY A 22 -6.62 -9.62 4.58
CA GLY A 22 -6.35 -8.86 3.35
C GLY A 22 -5.60 -9.65 2.30
N ILE A 23 -4.61 -10.45 2.71
CA ILE A 23 -3.85 -11.28 1.77
C ILE A 23 -4.74 -12.33 1.07
N TYR A 24 -5.74 -12.88 1.74
CA TYR A 24 -6.64 -13.89 1.16
C TYR A 24 -7.59 -13.26 0.14
N TYR A 25 -8.13 -12.06 0.45
CA TYR A 25 -8.93 -11.29 -0.49
C TYR A 25 -8.12 -10.85 -1.71
N MET A 26 -6.83 -10.53 -1.53
CA MET A 26 -5.95 -10.21 -2.65
C MET A 26 -5.74 -11.43 -3.56
N TYR A 27 -5.49 -12.61 -3.00
CA TYR A 27 -5.41 -13.85 -3.80
C TYR A 27 -6.72 -14.15 -4.50
N SER A 28 -7.87 -14.01 -3.82
CA SER A 28 -9.20 -14.17 -4.42
C SER A 28 -9.39 -13.23 -5.61
N LEU A 29 -9.02 -11.96 -5.46
CA LEU A 29 -9.09 -10.96 -6.54
C LEU A 29 -8.22 -11.37 -7.74
N LEU A 30 -6.95 -11.75 -7.51
CA LEU A 30 -6.05 -12.17 -8.58
C LEU A 30 -6.56 -13.44 -9.28
N MET A 31 -7.05 -14.42 -8.53
CA MET A 31 -7.61 -15.66 -9.08
C MET A 31 -8.89 -15.39 -9.88
N GLY A 32 -9.75 -14.48 -9.40
CA GLY A 32 -10.97 -14.09 -10.12
C GLY A 32 -10.70 -13.37 -11.44
N ILE A 33 -9.61 -12.58 -11.53
CA ILE A 33 -9.26 -11.82 -12.74
C ILE A 33 -8.42 -12.67 -13.73
N PHE A 34 -7.41 -13.38 -13.22
CA PHE A 34 -6.40 -14.05 -14.04
C PHE A 34 -6.55 -15.58 -14.05
N GLY A 35 -7.58 -16.11 -13.38
CA GLY A 35 -7.85 -17.54 -13.27
C GLY A 35 -7.16 -18.20 -12.07
N GLU A 36 -7.77 -19.29 -11.61
CA GLU A 36 -7.35 -20.08 -10.44
C GLU A 36 -6.15 -20.99 -10.74
N THR A 37 -5.14 -20.42 -11.36
CA THR A 37 -3.92 -21.15 -11.75
C THR A 37 -2.68 -20.48 -11.16
N TYR A 38 -1.62 -21.26 -11.01
CA TYR A 38 -0.31 -20.72 -10.63
C TYR A 38 0.12 -19.56 -11.56
N LYS A 39 -0.05 -19.73 -12.87
CA LYS A 39 0.28 -18.71 -13.87
C LYS A 39 -0.57 -17.44 -13.68
N GLY A 40 -1.88 -17.58 -13.42
CA GLY A 40 -2.79 -16.46 -13.19
C GLY A 40 -2.36 -15.62 -12.00
N ILE A 41 -2.10 -16.26 -10.86
CA ILE A 41 -1.62 -15.58 -9.64
C ILE A 41 -0.31 -14.84 -9.90
N HIS A 42 0.66 -15.48 -10.57
CA HIS A 42 1.96 -14.86 -10.86
C HIS A 42 1.86 -13.72 -11.86
N THR A 43 0.97 -13.80 -12.85
CA THR A 43 0.70 -12.69 -13.78
C THR A 43 0.19 -11.47 -13.03
N GLY A 44 -0.83 -11.65 -12.19
CA GLY A 44 -1.34 -10.56 -11.36
C GLY A 44 -0.28 -9.99 -10.40
N PHE A 45 0.53 -10.85 -9.79
CA PHE A 45 1.65 -10.45 -8.94
C PHE A 45 2.70 -9.60 -9.67
N VAL A 46 3.11 -10.00 -10.88
CA VAL A 46 4.06 -9.25 -11.71
C VAL A 46 3.49 -7.88 -12.06
N LEU A 47 2.21 -7.80 -12.44
CA LEU A 47 1.55 -6.53 -12.75
C LEU A 47 1.49 -5.61 -11.53
N MET A 48 1.22 -6.15 -10.34
CA MET A 48 1.26 -5.36 -9.10
C MET A 48 2.66 -4.85 -8.77
N ASN A 49 3.70 -5.65 -8.95
CA ASN A 49 5.09 -5.20 -8.75
C ASN A 49 5.47 -4.11 -9.76
N ALA A 50 5.09 -4.25 -11.04
CA ALA A 50 5.27 -3.21 -12.05
C ALA A 50 4.53 -1.92 -11.66
N GLY A 51 3.31 -2.05 -11.16
CA GLY A 51 2.53 -0.94 -10.58
C GLY A 51 3.25 -0.28 -9.41
N THR A 52 3.83 -1.06 -8.51
CA THR A 52 4.64 -0.54 -7.38
C THR A 52 5.82 0.28 -7.88
N MET A 53 6.58 -0.21 -8.86
CA MET A 53 7.70 0.52 -9.47
C MET A 53 7.24 1.85 -10.07
N LEU A 54 6.14 1.85 -10.82
CA LEU A 54 5.56 3.07 -11.40
C LEU A 54 5.13 4.06 -10.32
N LEU A 55 4.47 3.61 -9.26
CA LEU A 55 4.02 4.46 -8.15
C LEU A 55 5.21 5.06 -7.38
N LEU A 56 6.26 4.29 -7.13
CA LEU A 56 7.51 4.78 -6.54
C LEU A 56 8.15 5.86 -7.42
N TYR A 57 8.27 5.62 -8.72
CA TYR A 57 8.75 6.62 -9.67
C TYR A 57 7.92 7.90 -9.62
N LEU A 58 6.59 7.80 -9.72
CA LEU A 58 5.69 8.95 -9.74
C LEU A 58 5.72 9.75 -8.44
N SER A 59 5.89 9.08 -7.29
CA SER A 59 5.98 9.74 -5.99
C SER A 59 7.32 10.45 -5.80
N LEU A 60 8.42 9.74 -6.05
CA LEU A 60 9.74 10.26 -5.76
C LEU A 60 10.23 11.31 -6.76
N ARG A 61 9.78 11.25 -8.01
CA ARG A 61 10.04 12.35 -8.95
C ARG A 61 9.40 13.66 -8.50
N HIS A 62 8.32 13.59 -7.71
CA HIS A 62 7.67 14.78 -7.18
C HIS A 62 8.44 15.35 -5.98
N PHE A 63 8.81 14.48 -5.00
CA PHE A 63 9.51 14.94 -3.79
C PHE A 63 10.98 15.30 -4.00
N PHE A 64 11.61 14.70 -5.01
CA PHE A 64 13.03 14.89 -5.31
C PHE A 64 13.24 15.31 -6.77
N ASN A 65 13.50 14.34 -7.64
CA ASN A 65 13.70 14.56 -9.08
C ASN A 65 13.45 13.25 -9.87
N PRO A 66 13.33 13.33 -11.22
CA PRO A 66 13.08 12.15 -12.05
C PRO A 66 14.14 11.06 -11.94
N LEU A 67 15.41 11.41 -11.79
CA LEU A 67 16.51 10.45 -11.66
C LEU A 67 16.37 9.62 -10.39
N THR A 68 16.09 10.26 -9.25
CA THR A 68 15.80 9.57 -7.97
C THR A 68 14.63 8.61 -8.11
N GLY A 69 13.55 9.03 -8.80
CA GLY A 69 12.40 8.17 -9.07
C GLY A 69 12.78 6.93 -9.90
N ILE A 70 13.54 7.09 -10.98
CA ILE A 70 13.99 5.98 -11.84
C ILE A 70 14.91 5.02 -11.07
N LEU A 71 15.89 5.56 -10.35
CA LEU A 71 16.82 4.75 -9.58
C LEU A 71 16.12 3.93 -8.51
N THR A 72 15.20 4.54 -7.76
CA THR A 72 14.46 3.84 -6.71
C THR A 72 13.54 2.76 -7.29
N ALA A 73 12.81 3.06 -8.37
CA ALA A 73 11.97 2.07 -9.05
C ALA A 73 12.82 0.90 -9.59
N GLY A 74 13.98 1.20 -10.18
CA GLY A 74 14.92 0.20 -10.68
C GLY A 74 15.50 -0.66 -9.55
N PHE A 75 15.95 -0.05 -8.45
CA PHE A 75 16.42 -0.79 -7.27
C PHE A 75 15.34 -1.68 -6.66
N TYR A 76 14.10 -1.17 -6.53
CA TYR A 76 12.98 -1.99 -6.06
C TYR A 76 12.77 -3.21 -6.96
N GLY A 77 12.77 -3.02 -8.28
CA GLY A 77 12.63 -4.12 -9.24
C GLY A 77 13.76 -5.15 -9.13
N LEU A 78 15.02 -4.70 -9.11
CA LEU A 78 16.19 -5.58 -8.99
C LEU A 78 16.21 -6.34 -7.65
N MET A 79 16.00 -5.65 -6.53
CA MET A 79 15.95 -6.28 -5.22
C MET A 79 14.76 -7.22 -5.10
N GLY A 80 13.61 -6.84 -5.68
CA GLY A 80 12.40 -7.64 -5.72
C GLY A 80 12.55 -8.98 -6.45
N MET A 81 13.52 -9.13 -7.34
CA MET A 81 13.83 -10.39 -8.01
C MET A 81 14.67 -11.36 -7.15
N SER A 82 15.19 -10.91 -6.01
CA SER A 82 16.02 -11.75 -5.15
C SER A 82 15.21 -12.84 -4.45
N MET A 83 15.78 -14.05 -4.38
CA MET A 83 15.21 -15.15 -3.59
C MET A 83 15.10 -14.82 -2.10
N ASN A 84 16.02 -14.00 -1.57
CA ASN A 84 16.06 -13.62 -0.15
C ASN A 84 14.82 -12.80 0.28
N VAL A 85 14.18 -12.09 -0.66
CA VAL A 85 12.92 -11.36 -0.40
C VAL A 85 11.69 -12.07 -0.96
N LEU A 86 11.82 -13.35 -1.30
CA LEU A 86 10.75 -14.16 -1.90
C LEU A 86 10.17 -13.54 -3.19
N GLY A 87 11.03 -12.95 -4.01
CA GLY A 87 10.66 -12.18 -5.19
C GLY A 87 9.91 -12.96 -6.25
N PHE A 88 10.10 -14.28 -6.33
CA PHE A 88 9.37 -15.18 -7.23
C PHE A 88 8.10 -15.77 -6.60
N ALA A 89 7.87 -15.55 -5.31
CA ALA A 89 6.64 -15.94 -4.64
C ALA A 89 5.69 -14.74 -4.54
N ALA A 90 4.40 -14.95 -4.74
CA ALA A 90 3.38 -13.93 -4.51
C ALA A 90 3.21 -13.69 -2.99
N HIS A 91 4.26 -13.18 -2.34
CA HIS A 91 4.33 -13.06 -0.88
C HIS A 91 3.64 -11.79 -0.37
N ALA A 92 3.05 -11.86 0.83
CA ALA A 92 2.31 -10.77 1.47
C ALA A 92 3.08 -9.44 1.56
N THR A 93 4.41 -9.48 1.63
CA THR A 93 5.27 -8.28 1.66
C THR A 93 5.12 -7.44 0.40
N HIS A 94 5.10 -8.07 -0.78
CA HIS A 94 4.98 -7.35 -2.04
C HIS A 94 3.60 -6.70 -2.19
N PHE A 95 2.54 -7.38 -1.76
CA PHE A 95 1.20 -6.79 -1.75
C PHE A 95 1.12 -5.62 -0.76
N SER A 96 1.72 -5.75 0.42
CA SER A 96 1.83 -4.66 1.39
C SER A 96 2.58 -3.45 0.79
N MET A 97 3.73 -3.68 0.12
CA MET A 97 4.52 -2.62 -0.52
C MET A 97 3.79 -1.91 -1.64
N PHE A 98 2.91 -2.59 -2.38
CA PHE A 98 2.04 -1.94 -3.37
C PHE A 98 1.15 -0.88 -2.72
N TYR A 99 0.50 -1.20 -1.61
CA TYR A 99 -0.34 -0.24 -0.89
C TYR A 99 0.48 0.88 -0.22
N VAL A 100 1.69 0.59 0.27
CA VAL A 100 2.61 1.64 0.74
C VAL A 100 2.98 2.59 -0.40
N ALA A 101 3.29 2.09 -1.59
CA ALA A 101 3.59 2.92 -2.75
C ALA A 101 2.38 3.75 -3.22
N LEU A 102 1.16 3.18 -3.17
CA LEU A 102 -0.09 3.91 -3.40
C LEU A 102 -0.29 5.03 -2.36
N SER A 103 0.00 4.76 -1.09
CA SER A 103 -0.06 5.79 -0.04
C SER A 103 0.92 6.93 -0.33
N MET A 104 2.17 6.63 -0.70
CA MET A 104 3.16 7.64 -1.09
C MET A 104 2.68 8.46 -2.29
N PHE A 105 2.06 7.82 -3.28
CA PHE A 105 1.49 8.51 -4.43
C PHE A 105 0.34 9.44 -4.03
N PHE A 106 -0.61 8.99 -3.21
CA PHE A 106 -1.69 9.86 -2.74
C PHE A 106 -1.17 10.96 -1.82
N PHE A 107 -0.15 10.70 -1.02
CA PHE A 107 0.52 11.74 -0.23
C PHE A 107 1.18 12.80 -1.13
N SER A 108 1.82 12.40 -2.24
CA SER A 108 2.35 13.36 -3.21
C SER A 108 1.24 14.23 -3.85
N LYS A 109 0.04 13.67 -4.07
CA LYS A 109 -1.13 14.44 -4.53
C LYS A 109 -1.70 15.33 -3.43
N TYR A 110 -1.69 14.83 -2.18
CA TYR A 110 -2.07 15.63 -1.03
C TYR A 110 -1.18 16.87 -0.87
N GLU A 111 0.13 16.70 -0.99
CA GLU A 111 1.07 17.80 -0.92
C GLU A 111 0.81 18.87 -1.98
N GLN A 112 0.47 18.46 -3.21
CA GLN A 112 0.14 19.38 -4.31
C GLN A 112 -1.19 20.09 -4.15
N LYS A 113 -2.25 19.39 -3.69
CA LYS A 113 -3.63 19.88 -3.74
C LYS A 113 -4.22 20.22 -2.38
N ARG A 114 -3.61 19.75 -1.28
CA ARG A 114 -4.03 19.95 0.12
C ARG A 114 -5.49 19.59 0.40
N THR A 115 -6.07 18.64 -0.34
CA THR A 115 -7.47 18.23 -0.15
C THR A 115 -7.60 17.11 0.88
N LEU A 116 -8.67 17.12 1.69
CA LEU A 116 -8.95 16.09 2.67
C LEU A 116 -9.12 14.69 2.04
N LEU A 117 -9.59 14.63 0.79
CA LEU A 117 -9.69 13.38 0.06
C LEU A 117 -8.35 12.66 -0.08
N PHE A 118 -7.28 13.38 -0.44
CA PHE A 118 -5.97 12.76 -0.58
C PHE A 118 -5.33 12.42 0.78
N ALA A 119 -5.64 13.18 1.84
CA ALA A 119 -5.27 12.78 3.20
C ALA A 119 -5.94 11.46 3.61
N LEU A 120 -7.25 11.35 3.36
CA LEU A 120 -8.03 10.13 3.59
C LEU A 120 -7.45 8.94 2.81
N LEU A 121 -7.26 9.09 1.49
CA LEU A 121 -6.74 8.03 0.62
C LEU A 121 -5.33 7.57 1.04
N THR A 122 -4.48 8.51 1.47
CA THR A 122 -3.16 8.18 2.03
C THR A 122 -3.29 7.25 3.23
N GLY A 123 -4.19 7.59 4.18
CA GLY A 123 -4.48 6.76 5.34
C GLY A 123 -5.05 5.39 4.96
N VAL A 124 -6.08 5.35 4.09
CA VAL A 124 -6.71 4.10 3.62
C VAL A 124 -5.68 3.13 3.03
N MET A 125 -4.76 3.63 2.21
CA MET A 125 -3.74 2.77 1.61
C MET A 125 -2.75 2.22 2.66
N LEU A 126 -2.39 3.00 3.68
CA LEU A 126 -1.60 2.48 4.80
C LEU A 126 -2.36 1.42 5.61
N GLY A 127 -3.63 1.64 5.88
CA GLY A 127 -4.50 0.63 6.51
C GLY A 127 -4.57 -0.65 5.68
N MET A 128 -4.77 -0.55 4.36
CA MET A 128 -4.74 -1.71 3.46
C MET A 128 -3.40 -2.44 3.48
N SER A 129 -2.27 -1.71 3.59
CA SER A 129 -0.95 -2.35 3.68
C SER A 129 -0.81 -3.21 4.93
N PHE A 130 -1.37 -2.78 6.06
CA PHE A 130 -1.38 -3.55 7.31
C PHE A 130 -2.25 -4.80 7.20
N LEU A 131 -3.41 -4.74 6.53
CA LEU A 131 -4.22 -5.94 6.26
C LEU A 131 -3.49 -7.00 5.44
N MET A 132 -2.52 -6.60 4.60
CA MET A 132 -1.66 -7.55 3.88
C MET A 132 -0.62 -8.18 4.80
N LYS A 133 -0.01 -7.38 5.68
CA LYS A 133 1.08 -7.82 6.56
C LYS A 133 1.17 -6.96 7.83
N GLN A 134 1.11 -7.58 8.99
CA GLN A 134 1.13 -6.90 10.30
C GLN A 134 2.32 -5.96 10.49
N GLN A 135 3.50 -6.31 9.96
CA GLN A 135 4.68 -5.45 10.03
C GLN A 135 4.51 -4.10 9.33
N ALA A 136 3.48 -3.92 8.49
CA ALA A 136 3.19 -2.62 7.89
C ALA A 136 2.75 -1.55 8.91
N VAL A 137 2.52 -1.92 10.18
CA VAL A 137 2.32 -0.94 11.27
C VAL A 137 3.46 0.09 11.33
N TYR A 138 4.70 -0.32 11.02
CA TYR A 138 5.83 0.61 10.98
C TYR A 138 5.69 1.66 9.87
N PHE A 139 5.10 1.31 8.73
CA PHE A 139 4.79 2.29 7.67
C PHE A 139 3.66 3.24 8.06
N ILE A 140 2.67 2.77 8.83
CA ILE A 140 1.61 3.64 9.38
C ILE A 140 2.22 4.66 10.33
N LEU A 141 3.05 4.23 11.27
CA LEU A 141 3.71 5.12 12.23
C LEU A 141 4.62 6.14 11.52
N PHE A 142 5.48 5.66 10.62
CA PHE A 142 6.36 6.52 9.85
C PHE A 142 5.58 7.50 8.96
N GLY A 143 4.57 7.02 8.24
CA GLY A 143 3.70 7.84 7.40
C GLY A 143 2.94 8.90 8.18
N GLY A 144 2.46 8.57 9.38
CA GLY A 144 1.82 9.52 10.30
C GLY A 144 2.77 10.61 10.77
N ILE A 145 4.00 10.25 11.15
CA ILE A 145 5.05 11.22 11.53
C ILE A 145 5.38 12.15 10.35
N VAL A 146 5.61 11.60 9.16
CA VAL A 146 5.89 12.39 7.95
C VAL A 146 4.73 13.31 7.63
N PHE A 147 3.48 12.82 7.68
CA PHE A 147 2.29 13.63 7.46
C PHE A 147 2.23 14.82 8.42
N LEU A 148 2.45 14.60 9.71
CA LEU A 148 2.48 15.67 10.73
C LEU A 148 3.60 16.68 10.47
N ILE A 149 4.82 16.21 10.13
CA ILE A 149 5.93 17.11 9.80
C ILE A 149 5.55 18.04 8.65
N PHE A 150 4.97 17.51 7.57
CA PHE A 150 4.55 18.32 6.42
C PHE A 150 3.44 19.33 6.77
N GLU A 151 2.51 18.97 7.68
CA GLU A 151 1.49 19.89 8.15
C GLU A 151 2.07 21.02 9.00
N PHE A 152 3.06 20.76 9.86
CA PHE A 152 3.72 21.79 10.66
C PHE A 152 4.69 22.68 9.86
N LEU A 153 5.20 22.20 8.73
CA LEU A 153 6.03 23.02 7.83
C LEU A 153 5.20 23.98 6.98
N GLU A 154 3.90 23.73 6.83
CA GLU A 154 2.98 24.60 6.07
C GLU A 154 2.66 25.86 6.85
N LYS A 155 2.91 27.02 6.27
CA LYS A 155 2.60 28.33 6.89
C LYS A 155 1.42 29.00 6.19
N PRO A 156 0.54 29.74 6.90
CA PRO A 156 0.56 29.94 8.37
C PRO A 156 0.08 28.71 9.14
N ILE A 157 0.72 28.41 10.27
CA ILE A 157 0.37 27.28 11.12
C ILE A 157 -1.03 27.49 11.71
N SER A 158 -1.92 26.54 11.49
CA SER A 158 -3.28 26.53 12.05
C SER A 158 -3.57 25.18 12.72
N ILE A 159 -3.48 25.15 14.03
CA ILE A 159 -3.69 23.92 14.82
C ILE A 159 -5.04 23.24 14.51
N PRO A 160 -6.19 23.97 14.42
CA PRO A 160 -7.45 23.31 14.08
C PRO A 160 -7.44 22.63 12.70
N LYS A 161 -6.79 23.24 11.69
CA LYS A 161 -6.68 22.66 10.37
C LYS A 161 -5.77 21.42 10.38
N ILE A 162 -4.63 21.47 11.08
CA ILE A 162 -3.73 20.35 11.26
C ILE A 162 -4.46 19.19 11.93
N ALA A 163 -5.18 19.47 13.04
CA ALA A 163 -5.95 18.46 13.76
C ALA A 163 -7.01 17.80 12.86
N LEU A 164 -7.77 18.58 12.08
CA LEU A 164 -8.76 18.06 11.13
C LEU A 164 -8.12 17.15 10.09
N LYS A 165 -7.05 17.60 9.43
CA LYS A 165 -6.37 16.83 8.38
C LYS A 165 -5.76 15.54 8.93
N THR A 166 -5.15 15.59 10.12
CA THR A 166 -4.59 14.43 10.81
C THR A 166 -5.69 13.46 11.24
N ALA A 167 -6.83 13.97 11.73
CA ALA A 167 -7.98 13.14 12.07
C ALA A 167 -8.52 12.41 10.83
N VAL A 168 -8.66 13.09 9.69
CA VAL A 168 -9.09 12.48 8.42
C VAL A 168 -8.11 11.42 7.94
N PHE A 169 -6.80 11.69 7.99
CA PHE A 169 -5.76 10.71 7.70
C PHE A 169 -5.88 9.47 8.62
N SER A 170 -6.03 9.69 9.93
CA SER A 170 -6.16 8.60 10.91
C SER A 170 -7.44 7.78 10.69
N VAL A 171 -8.58 8.43 10.45
CA VAL A 171 -9.82 7.74 10.06
C VAL A 171 -9.59 6.88 8.82
N GLY A 172 -8.88 7.41 7.82
CA GLY A 172 -8.49 6.64 6.64
C GLY A 172 -7.75 5.36 6.98
N VAL A 173 -6.80 5.40 7.91
CA VAL A 173 -6.05 4.19 8.34
C VAL A 173 -6.98 3.11 8.91
N PHE A 174 -8.06 3.49 9.59
CA PHE A 174 -8.98 2.53 10.23
C PHE A 174 -10.12 2.05 9.32
N ILE A 175 -10.44 2.73 8.21
CA ILE A 175 -11.54 2.32 7.29
C ILE A 175 -11.43 0.86 6.81
N PRO A 176 -10.25 0.29 6.49
CA PRO A 176 -10.16 -1.08 5.99
C PRO A 176 -10.45 -2.18 7.03
N TYR A 177 -10.56 -1.83 8.33
CA TYR A 177 -10.81 -2.77 9.43
C TYR A 177 -12.29 -2.79 9.81
#